data_c08b80a8e6a02fc955a865e7db92521c
#
_entry.id   c08b80a8e6a02fc955a865e7db92521c
#
_cell.length_a   1.000
_cell.length_b   1.000
_cell.length_c   1.000
_cell.angle_alpha   90.00
_cell.angle_beta   90.00
_cell.angle_gamma   90.00
#
_symmetry.space_group_name_H-M   'P 1'
#
loop_
_entity.id
_entity.type
_entity.pdbx_description
1 polymer ?
#
loop_
_entity_poly.entity_id
_entity_poly.type
_entity_poly.pdbx_seq_one_letter_code
_entity_poly.pdbx_strand_id
1 'polypeptide(L)'
;RVLAFSTISQIGFMIVALGVCTSMNPHEGGLGYMASMFHLFTHAMFKALLFLGAGCIIHAVHSNEMSAMGGLHKFMPVTHWTFLIACLAISGIWPFSGFFSKDEILTACFQFSPVMGWIMTGIAAMTAFYMFRLYYCIFWNGEWKGPSHESGPDAHTPHEAPRTMTFPLMFLAAITCIAGFIPFGNLISSNGEAYTIHLDMQIAATSIIIAIASITLATWMYAGKRQPVANYLARTFPRLHTAAYHRFYMDEIWLFVTKKIIFRCISTPVSYTHLRAHETPEHL
;
A
#
# COMPACT_ATOMS: atom_id res chain seq x y z
N ARG A 1 5.93 8.80 0.27
CA ARG A 1 6.65 7.76 -0.50
C ARG A 1 6.21 6.34 -0.15
N VAL A 2 6.19 5.92 1.14
CA VAL A 2 5.77 4.56 1.54
C VAL A 2 4.39 4.19 1.00
N LEU A 3 3.41 5.08 1.14
CA LEU A 3 2.04 4.85 0.64
C LEU A 3 1.97 4.75 -0.89
N ALA A 4 2.79 5.53 -1.62
CA ALA A 4 2.85 5.45 -3.08
C ALA A 4 3.39 4.08 -3.55
N PHE A 5 4.52 3.62 -2.98
CA PHE A 5 5.03 2.27 -3.27
C PHE A 5 4.07 1.16 -2.84
N SER A 6 3.36 1.37 -1.73
CA SER A 6 2.30 0.46 -1.31
C SER A 6 1.15 0.38 -2.32
N THR A 7 0.82 1.48 -3.02
CA THR A 7 -0.18 1.45 -4.11
C THR A 7 0.31 0.60 -5.27
N ILE A 8 1.56 0.79 -5.70
CA ILE A 8 2.17 -0.02 -6.78
C ILE A 8 2.16 -1.50 -6.41
N SER A 9 2.51 -1.85 -5.16
CA SER A 9 2.46 -3.22 -4.67
C SER A 9 1.06 -3.83 -4.74
N GLN A 10 0.01 -3.11 -4.35
CA GLN A 10 -1.37 -3.62 -4.41
C GLN A 10 -1.90 -3.73 -5.85
N ILE A 11 -1.50 -2.82 -6.75
CA ILE A 11 -1.78 -2.97 -8.18
C ILE A 11 -1.08 -4.24 -8.72
N GLY A 12 0.16 -4.51 -8.29
CA GLY A 12 0.84 -5.76 -8.60
C GLY A 12 0.06 -7.00 -8.16
N PHE A 13 -0.56 -6.96 -6.97
CA PHE A 13 -1.47 -8.01 -6.50
C PHE A 13 -2.63 -8.25 -7.47
N MET A 14 -3.27 -7.18 -7.92
CA MET A 14 -4.40 -7.25 -8.87
C MET A 14 -3.97 -7.80 -10.23
N ILE A 15 -2.80 -7.37 -10.75
CA ILE A 15 -2.27 -7.84 -12.02
C ILE A 15 -1.93 -9.34 -11.96
N VAL A 16 -1.36 -9.81 -10.85
CA VAL A 16 -1.11 -11.25 -10.66
C VAL A 16 -2.41 -12.02 -10.65
N ALA A 17 -3.45 -11.54 -9.93
CA ALA A 17 -4.76 -12.17 -9.93
C ALA A 17 -5.37 -12.26 -11.34
N LEU A 18 -5.23 -11.21 -12.16
CA LEU A 18 -5.61 -11.25 -13.58
C LEU A 18 -4.75 -12.23 -14.39
N GLY A 19 -3.46 -12.30 -14.10
CA GLY A 19 -2.52 -13.17 -14.82
C GLY A 19 -2.73 -14.67 -14.57
N VAL A 20 -3.32 -15.05 -13.44
CA VAL A 20 -3.66 -16.44 -13.13
C VAL A 20 -5.06 -16.85 -13.64
N CYS A 21 -5.80 -15.92 -14.24
CA CYS A 21 -7.07 -16.22 -14.88
C CYS A 21 -6.86 -17.06 -16.15
N THR A 22 -7.47 -18.24 -16.19
CA THR A 22 -7.47 -19.13 -17.36
C THR A 22 -8.77 -19.09 -18.17
N SER A 23 -9.85 -18.53 -17.58
CA SER A 23 -11.17 -18.39 -18.18
C SER A 23 -11.85 -17.12 -17.67
N MET A 24 -12.88 -16.66 -18.36
CA MET A 24 -13.77 -15.59 -17.87
C MET A 24 -14.88 -16.12 -16.95
N ASN A 25 -15.08 -17.44 -16.91
CA ASN A 25 -16.02 -18.07 -16.02
C ASN A 25 -15.38 -18.24 -14.62
N PRO A 26 -15.93 -17.63 -13.55
CA PRO A 26 -15.38 -17.75 -12.19
C PRO A 26 -15.27 -19.21 -11.70
N HIS A 27 -16.18 -20.09 -12.14
CA HIS A 27 -16.18 -21.50 -11.76
C HIS A 27 -15.16 -22.35 -12.55
N GLU A 28 -14.63 -21.83 -13.65
CA GLU A 28 -13.69 -22.54 -14.54
C GLU A 28 -12.34 -21.79 -14.68
N GLY A 29 -11.88 -21.13 -13.61
CA GLY A 29 -10.59 -20.41 -13.59
C GLY A 29 -10.70 -18.89 -13.74
N GLY A 30 -11.91 -18.32 -13.73
CA GLY A 30 -12.17 -16.87 -13.78
C GLY A 30 -12.15 -16.17 -12.41
N LEU A 31 -11.91 -16.89 -11.33
CA LEU A 31 -11.87 -16.34 -9.96
C LEU A 31 -10.91 -15.14 -9.83
N GLY A 32 -9.75 -15.21 -10.47
CA GLY A 32 -8.75 -14.13 -10.40
C GLY A 32 -9.23 -12.80 -10.96
N TYR A 33 -10.08 -12.79 -12.00
CA TYR A 33 -10.69 -11.55 -12.51
C TYR A 33 -11.61 -10.92 -11.46
N MET A 34 -12.55 -11.68 -10.92
CA MET A 34 -13.47 -11.22 -9.88
C MET A 34 -12.73 -10.74 -8.65
N ALA A 35 -11.75 -11.52 -8.16
CA ALA A 35 -10.91 -11.17 -7.01
C ALA A 35 -10.12 -9.88 -7.23
N SER A 36 -9.55 -9.68 -8.43
CA SER A 36 -8.84 -8.46 -8.81
C SER A 36 -9.75 -7.24 -8.76
N MET A 37 -10.94 -7.32 -9.34
CA MET A 37 -11.89 -6.21 -9.36
C MET A 37 -12.47 -5.93 -7.98
N PHE A 38 -12.72 -6.96 -7.17
CA PHE A 38 -13.12 -6.79 -5.78
C PHE A 38 -12.02 -6.12 -4.96
N HIS A 39 -10.77 -6.53 -5.15
CA HIS A 39 -9.65 -5.88 -4.48
C HIS A 39 -9.44 -4.43 -4.95
N LEU A 40 -9.68 -4.12 -6.22
CA LEU A 40 -9.65 -2.75 -6.73
C LEU A 40 -10.65 -1.86 -6.00
N PHE A 41 -11.86 -2.35 -5.79
CA PHE A 41 -12.90 -1.62 -5.06
C PHE A 41 -12.52 -1.39 -3.60
N THR A 42 -12.18 -2.45 -2.86
CA THR A 42 -11.79 -2.33 -1.44
C THR A 42 -10.51 -1.51 -1.27
N HIS A 43 -9.55 -1.68 -2.18
CA HIS A 43 -8.30 -0.92 -2.22
C HIS A 43 -8.54 0.57 -2.38
N ALA A 44 -9.47 1.00 -3.23
CA ALA A 44 -9.79 2.41 -3.39
C ALA A 44 -10.22 3.04 -2.05
N MET A 45 -11.04 2.34 -1.25
CA MET A 45 -11.55 2.83 0.02
C MET A 45 -10.44 2.98 1.07
N PHE A 46 -9.70 1.92 1.39
CA PHE A 46 -8.66 2.02 2.41
C PHE A 46 -7.43 2.83 1.94
N LYS A 47 -7.17 2.94 0.64
CA LYS A 47 -6.09 3.80 0.14
C LYS A 47 -6.45 5.27 0.22
N ALA A 48 -7.66 5.65 -0.17
CA ALA A 48 -8.12 7.02 0.02
C ALA A 48 -8.02 7.42 1.50
N LEU A 49 -8.44 6.53 2.41
CA LEU A 49 -8.32 6.73 3.84
C LEU A 49 -6.87 6.93 4.31
N LEU A 50 -5.93 6.11 3.84
CA LEU A 50 -4.51 6.23 4.18
C LEU A 50 -3.89 7.53 3.66
N PHE A 51 -4.20 7.92 2.42
CA PHE A 51 -3.65 9.14 1.84
C PHE A 51 -4.24 10.39 2.48
N LEU A 52 -5.53 10.41 2.77
CA LEU A 52 -6.17 11.52 3.48
C LEU A 52 -5.63 11.63 4.91
N GLY A 53 -5.48 10.49 5.61
CA GLY A 53 -4.84 10.46 6.94
C GLY A 53 -3.40 10.94 6.92
N ALA A 54 -2.61 10.55 5.90
CA ALA A 54 -1.27 11.07 5.73
C ALA A 54 -1.26 12.58 5.46
N GLY A 55 -2.24 13.09 4.70
CA GLY A 55 -2.43 14.52 4.50
C GLY A 55 -2.66 15.27 5.81
N CYS A 56 -3.51 14.74 6.69
CA CYS A 56 -3.74 15.30 8.02
C CYS A 56 -2.46 15.33 8.86
N ILE A 57 -1.68 14.25 8.84
CA ILE A 57 -0.42 14.15 9.59
C ILE A 57 0.61 15.15 9.05
N ILE A 58 0.78 15.23 7.74
CA ILE A 58 1.72 16.17 7.11
C ILE A 58 1.32 17.61 7.41
N HIS A 59 0.04 17.93 7.39
CA HIS A 59 -0.47 19.25 7.74
C HIS A 59 -0.17 19.62 9.21
N ALA A 60 -0.28 18.65 10.13
CA ALA A 60 -0.02 18.88 11.54
C ALA A 60 1.48 18.98 11.90
N VAL A 61 2.36 18.27 11.15
CA VAL A 61 3.79 18.17 11.45
C VAL A 61 4.63 19.06 10.52
N HIS A 62 4.05 19.55 9.43
CA HIS A 62 4.74 20.31 8.36
C HIS A 62 5.95 19.61 7.74
N SER A 63 5.98 18.26 7.81
CA SER A 63 7.06 17.44 7.26
C SER A 63 6.54 16.15 6.61
N ASN A 64 7.19 15.74 5.51
CA ASN A 64 6.94 14.46 4.84
C ASN A 64 7.84 13.32 5.36
N GLU A 65 8.74 13.61 6.29
CA GLU A 65 9.71 12.65 6.80
C GLU A 65 9.22 11.97 8.06
N MET A 66 9.30 10.64 8.11
CA MET A 66 8.94 9.86 9.29
C MET A 66 9.83 10.15 10.51
N SER A 67 11.05 10.63 10.28
CA SER A 67 11.99 11.05 11.32
C SER A 67 11.50 12.26 12.12
N ALA A 68 10.69 13.12 11.49
CA ALA A 68 10.06 14.28 12.11
C ALA A 68 8.73 13.94 12.81
N MET A 69 8.25 12.71 12.69
CA MET A 69 7.00 12.22 13.27
C MET A 69 7.31 11.37 14.51
N GLY A 70 6.33 11.18 15.37
CA GLY A 70 6.41 10.31 16.54
C GLY A 70 5.45 10.75 17.63
N GLY A 71 4.87 9.79 18.38
CA GLY A 71 4.00 10.07 19.50
C GLY A 71 2.68 10.78 19.15
N LEU A 72 2.29 10.83 17.87
CA LEU A 72 1.14 11.61 17.40
C LEU A 72 -0.23 11.06 17.85
N HIS A 73 -0.28 9.84 18.39
CA HIS A 73 -1.54 9.23 18.86
C HIS A 73 -2.28 10.07 19.92
N LYS A 74 -1.54 10.87 20.71
CA LYS A 74 -2.12 11.73 21.75
C LYS A 74 -2.72 13.02 21.18
N PHE A 75 -2.14 13.52 20.11
CA PHE A 75 -2.51 14.81 19.51
C PHE A 75 -3.58 14.68 18.43
N MET A 76 -3.63 13.52 17.75
CA MET A 76 -4.51 13.27 16.62
C MET A 76 -5.29 11.95 16.78
N PRO A 77 -6.19 11.85 17.76
CA PRO A 77 -6.88 10.59 18.06
C PRO A 77 -7.78 10.10 16.92
N VAL A 78 -8.50 10.98 16.22
CA VAL A 78 -9.38 10.57 15.11
C VAL A 78 -8.56 10.06 13.94
N THR A 79 -7.53 10.82 13.54
CA THR A 79 -6.60 10.41 12.49
C THR A 79 -5.88 9.11 12.84
N HIS A 80 -5.48 8.93 14.10
CA HIS A 80 -4.83 7.71 14.58
C HIS A 80 -5.71 6.46 14.42
N TRP A 81 -6.97 6.50 14.91
CA TRP A 81 -7.86 5.35 14.82
C TRP A 81 -8.28 5.02 13.39
N THR A 82 -8.58 6.03 12.58
CA THR A 82 -8.95 5.83 11.18
C THR A 82 -7.78 5.29 10.34
N PHE A 83 -6.56 5.75 10.63
CA PHE A 83 -5.35 5.22 10.00
C PHE A 83 -5.08 3.77 10.42
N LEU A 84 -5.32 3.41 11.69
CA LEU A 84 -5.19 2.03 12.17
C LEU A 84 -6.19 1.09 11.46
N ILE A 85 -7.45 1.51 11.30
CA ILE A 85 -8.46 0.76 10.54
C ILE A 85 -7.96 0.48 9.11
N ALA A 86 -7.41 1.48 8.45
CA ALA A 86 -6.87 1.31 7.11
C ALA A 86 -5.63 0.39 7.08
N CYS A 87 -4.75 0.45 8.09
CA CYS A 87 -3.62 -0.46 8.22
C CYS A 87 -4.06 -1.91 8.43
N LEU A 88 -5.09 -2.15 9.24
CA LEU A 88 -5.67 -3.48 9.43
C LEU A 88 -6.33 -4.00 8.16
N ALA A 89 -7.07 -3.14 7.45
CA ALA A 89 -7.71 -3.50 6.19
C ALA A 89 -6.68 -3.90 5.12
N ILE A 90 -5.67 -3.07 4.87
CA ILE A 90 -4.63 -3.38 3.87
C ILE A 90 -3.78 -4.59 4.26
N SER A 91 -3.64 -4.89 5.56
CA SER A 91 -2.94 -6.08 6.04
C SER A 91 -3.74 -7.37 5.86
N GLY A 92 -5.03 -7.28 5.52
CA GLY A 92 -5.89 -8.44 5.35
C GLY A 92 -6.32 -9.07 6.67
N ILE A 93 -6.60 -8.28 7.69
CA ILE A 93 -7.11 -8.75 8.98
C ILE A 93 -8.64 -8.77 8.96
N TRP A 94 -9.23 -9.89 9.38
CA TRP A 94 -10.67 -9.98 9.60
C TRP A 94 -11.10 -9.04 10.74
N PRO A 95 -12.24 -8.30 10.68
CA PRO A 95 -13.30 -8.35 9.67
C PRO A 95 -13.22 -7.26 8.58
N PHE A 96 -12.07 -6.63 8.37
CA PHE A 96 -11.94 -5.51 7.43
C PHE A 96 -12.01 -5.95 5.97
N SER A 97 -12.41 -5.03 5.09
CA SER A 97 -12.70 -5.29 3.67
C SER A 97 -11.51 -5.89 2.89
N GLY A 98 -10.29 -5.50 3.26
CA GLY A 98 -9.08 -6.02 2.61
C GLY A 98 -8.81 -7.51 2.87
N PHE A 99 -9.35 -8.08 3.93
CA PHE A 99 -9.29 -9.52 4.18
C PHE A 99 -10.02 -10.29 3.09
N PHE A 100 -11.29 -10.00 2.88
CA PHE A 100 -12.14 -10.71 1.92
C PHE A 100 -11.56 -10.65 0.50
N SER A 101 -11.16 -9.47 0.05
CA SER A 101 -10.63 -9.30 -1.30
C SER A 101 -9.25 -9.92 -1.52
N LYS A 102 -8.38 -9.94 -0.49
CA LYS A 102 -7.09 -10.60 -0.58
C LYS A 102 -7.18 -12.12 -0.52
N ASP A 103 -8.09 -12.63 0.30
CA ASP A 103 -8.32 -14.06 0.42
C ASP A 103 -8.72 -14.68 -0.92
N GLU A 104 -9.63 -14.00 -1.66
CA GLU A 104 -10.02 -14.41 -3.01
C GLU A 104 -8.85 -14.40 -3.99
N ILE A 105 -7.96 -13.40 -3.92
CA ILE A 105 -6.73 -13.36 -4.75
C ILE A 105 -5.81 -14.52 -4.40
N LEU A 106 -5.59 -14.79 -3.13
CA LEU A 106 -4.75 -15.89 -2.69
C LEU A 106 -5.34 -17.24 -3.12
N THR A 107 -6.64 -17.41 -2.99
CA THR A 107 -7.36 -18.61 -3.43
C THR A 107 -7.17 -18.82 -4.94
N ALA A 108 -7.33 -17.80 -5.77
CA ALA A 108 -7.08 -17.86 -7.20
C ALA A 108 -5.61 -18.25 -7.51
N CYS A 109 -4.67 -17.70 -6.77
CA CYS A 109 -3.24 -18.02 -6.94
C CYS A 109 -2.91 -19.45 -6.53
N PHE A 110 -3.49 -19.97 -5.44
CA PHE A 110 -3.31 -21.36 -5.00
C PHE A 110 -3.97 -22.35 -5.96
N GLN A 111 -5.13 -22.01 -6.52
CA GLN A 111 -5.78 -22.84 -7.55
C GLN A 111 -4.92 -22.94 -8.82
N PHE A 112 -4.25 -21.86 -9.23
CA PHE A 112 -3.36 -21.88 -10.37
C PHE A 112 -2.06 -22.65 -10.08
N SER A 113 -1.40 -22.38 -8.95
CA SER A 113 -0.18 -23.06 -8.54
C SER A 113 0.12 -22.83 -7.05
N PRO A 114 0.43 -23.87 -6.28
CA PRO A 114 0.85 -23.73 -4.87
C PRO A 114 2.04 -22.78 -4.69
N VAL A 115 3.00 -22.79 -5.63
CA VAL A 115 4.18 -21.91 -5.59
C VAL A 115 3.75 -20.44 -5.68
N MET A 116 2.85 -20.11 -6.61
CA MET A 116 2.31 -18.76 -6.77
C MET A 116 1.55 -18.33 -5.51
N GLY A 117 0.72 -19.21 -4.95
CA GLY A 117 0.00 -18.96 -3.70
C GLY A 117 0.94 -18.60 -2.55
N TRP A 118 2.00 -19.36 -2.34
CA TRP A 118 2.98 -19.09 -1.28
C TRP A 118 3.78 -17.79 -1.52
N ILE A 119 4.17 -17.50 -2.75
CA ILE A 119 4.84 -16.22 -3.10
C ILE A 119 3.91 -15.05 -2.74
N MET A 120 2.64 -15.11 -3.16
CA MET A 120 1.67 -14.05 -2.89
C MET A 120 1.35 -13.91 -1.40
N THR A 121 1.29 -15.01 -0.66
CA THR A 121 1.17 -14.99 0.81
C THR A 121 2.37 -14.31 1.47
N GLY A 122 3.58 -14.58 1.00
CA GLY A 122 4.80 -13.88 1.45
C GLY A 122 4.77 -12.37 1.20
N ILE A 123 4.28 -11.96 0.02
CA ILE A 123 4.11 -10.53 -0.31
C ILE A 123 3.03 -9.88 0.56
N ALA A 124 1.94 -10.60 0.88
CA ALA A 124 0.92 -10.15 1.82
C ALA A 124 1.50 -9.93 3.23
N ALA A 125 2.34 -10.86 3.70
CA ALA A 125 3.07 -10.74 4.96
C ALA A 125 3.97 -9.50 5.01
N MET A 126 4.72 -9.25 3.94
CA MET A 126 5.54 -8.04 3.82
C MET A 126 4.69 -6.78 3.83
N THR A 127 3.49 -6.82 3.23
CA THR A 127 2.55 -5.68 3.25
C THR A 127 2.12 -5.36 4.69
N ALA A 128 1.73 -6.36 5.47
CA ALA A 128 1.36 -6.19 6.88
C ALA A 128 2.54 -5.61 7.69
N PHE A 129 3.75 -6.15 7.48
CA PHE A 129 4.95 -5.71 8.18
C PHE A 129 5.28 -4.22 7.93
N TYR A 130 5.38 -3.77 6.67
CA TYR A 130 5.78 -2.39 6.40
C TYR A 130 4.68 -1.38 6.73
N MET A 131 3.41 -1.75 6.65
CA MET A 131 2.31 -0.87 7.05
C MET A 131 2.30 -0.64 8.56
N PHE A 132 2.51 -1.68 9.36
CA PHE A 132 2.59 -1.52 10.81
C PHE A 132 3.91 -0.85 11.25
N ARG A 133 5.01 -1.07 10.53
CA ARG A 133 6.22 -0.24 10.71
C ARG A 133 5.90 1.24 10.53
N LEU A 134 5.22 1.62 9.43
CA LEU A 134 4.81 2.99 9.16
C LEU A 134 3.94 3.54 10.31
N TYR A 135 2.93 2.76 10.71
CA TYR A 135 2.01 3.12 11.80
C TYR A 135 2.74 3.39 13.12
N TYR A 136 3.63 2.48 13.54
CA TYR A 136 4.39 2.66 14.78
C TYR A 136 5.37 3.84 14.71
N CYS A 137 6.02 4.05 13.58
CA CYS A 137 6.94 5.19 13.42
C CYS A 137 6.21 6.54 13.52
N ILE A 138 4.96 6.63 13.06
CA ILE A 138 4.18 7.87 13.08
C ILE A 138 3.54 8.10 14.45
N PHE A 139 2.87 7.09 14.99
CA PHE A 139 1.97 7.29 16.14
C PHE A 139 2.59 6.94 17.49
N TRP A 140 3.55 5.99 17.54
CA TRP A 140 4.06 5.47 18.81
C TRP A 140 5.54 5.71 19.07
N ASN A 141 6.35 5.93 18.04
CA ASN A 141 7.79 6.02 18.18
C ASN A 141 8.24 7.40 18.69
N GLY A 142 8.69 7.44 19.94
CA GLY A 142 9.23 8.66 20.54
C GLY A 142 8.16 9.61 21.08
N GLU A 143 8.63 10.80 21.43
CA GLU A 143 7.82 11.98 21.69
C GLU A 143 8.05 12.96 20.57
N TRP A 144 7.01 13.63 20.13
CA TRP A 144 7.16 14.68 19.13
C TRP A 144 8.06 15.78 19.68
N LYS A 145 9.12 16.12 18.95
CA LYS A 145 10.17 17.05 19.41
C LYS A 145 10.04 18.47 18.83
N GLY A 146 8.97 18.74 18.09
CA GLY A 146 8.86 19.99 17.35
C GLY A 146 9.68 19.99 16.05
N PRO A 147 9.41 20.92 15.14
CA PRO A 147 10.28 21.16 13.98
C PRO A 147 11.65 21.62 14.50
N SER A 148 12.72 21.05 13.96
CA SER A 148 14.11 21.27 14.37
C SER A 148 14.61 22.72 14.24
N HIS A 149 13.80 23.64 13.77
CA HIS A 149 14.11 25.05 13.52
C HIS A 149 13.31 26.06 14.36
N GLU A 150 12.32 25.64 15.14
CA GLU A 150 11.52 26.54 15.97
C GLU A 150 11.73 26.23 17.47
N SER A 151 12.79 26.77 18.04
CA SER A 151 13.02 26.80 19.50
C SER A 151 12.44 28.09 20.07
N GLY A 152 11.13 28.35 19.87
CA GLY A 152 10.47 29.55 20.37
C GLY A 152 9.20 29.20 21.19
N PRO A 153 8.66 30.15 21.95
CA PRO A 153 7.40 29.99 22.69
C PRO A 153 6.17 29.68 21.83
N ASP A 154 6.30 29.85 20.51
CA ASP A 154 5.26 29.57 19.49
C ASP A 154 5.49 28.21 18.78
N ALA A 155 6.22 27.26 19.38
CA ALA A 155 6.40 25.93 18.84
C ALA A 155 5.03 25.27 18.56
N HIS A 156 4.69 25.15 17.29
CA HIS A 156 3.40 24.60 16.84
C HIS A 156 3.22 23.19 17.37
N THR A 157 2.33 23.02 18.35
CA THR A 157 1.95 21.68 18.84
C THR A 157 1.05 21.02 17.79
N PRO A 158 1.32 19.76 17.38
CA PRO A 158 0.42 19.05 16.48
C PRO A 158 -0.99 19.03 17.05
N HIS A 159 -1.98 19.29 16.23
CA HIS A 159 -3.38 19.25 16.60
C HIS A 159 -4.16 18.41 15.59
N GLU A 160 -5.33 17.94 15.99
CA GLU A 160 -6.21 17.16 15.14
C GLU A 160 -6.63 18.00 13.91
N ALA A 161 -6.79 17.34 12.77
CA ALA A 161 -7.23 17.98 11.55
C ALA A 161 -8.65 18.59 11.71
N PRO A 162 -8.98 19.65 10.96
CA PRO A 162 -10.29 20.29 11.01
C PRO A 162 -11.40 19.31 10.65
N ARG A 163 -12.63 19.62 11.09
CA ARG A 163 -13.81 18.74 10.86
C ARG A 163 -14.05 18.44 9.38
N THR A 164 -13.69 19.34 8.50
CA THR A 164 -13.76 19.16 7.04
C THR A 164 -12.89 18.01 6.52
N MET A 165 -11.82 17.65 7.24
CA MET A 165 -10.95 16.52 6.91
C MET A 165 -11.27 15.29 7.75
N THR A 166 -11.64 15.45 9.04
CA THR A 166 -11.92 14.32 9.92
C THR A 166 -13.24 13.62 9.56
N PHE A 167 -14.25 14.35 9.06
CA PHE A 167 -15.51 13.74 8.63
C PHE A 167 -15.33 12.77 7.46
N PRO A 168 -14.65 13.14 6.34
CA PRO A 168 -14.32 12.17 5.29
C PRO A 168 -13.47 10.98 5.78
N LEU A 169 -12.54 11.18 6.73
CA LEU A 169 -11.77 10.08 7.32
C LEU A 169 -12.67 9.07 8.03
N MET A 170 -13.58 9.53 8.88
CA MET A 170 -14.51 8.66 9.59
C MET A 170 -15.46 7.93 8.61
N PHE A 171 -15.96 8.63 7.60
CA PHE A 171 -16.82 8.05 6.56
C PHE A 171 -16.09 6.94 5.79
N LEU A 172 -14.87 7.20 5.31
CA LEU A 172 -14.07 6.20 4.61
C LEU A 172 -13.68 5.03 5.53
N ALA A 173 -13.43 5.29 6.82
CA ALA A 173 -13.16 4.23 7.79
C ALA A 173 -14.37 3.31 7.97
N ALA A 174 -15.57 3.87 8.08
CA ALA A 174 -16.82 3.10 8.17
C ALA A 174 -17.03 2.24 6.89
N ILE A 175 -16.86 2.83 5.71
CA ILE A 175 -16.95 2.09 4.44
C ILE A 175 -15.88 0.99 4.39
N THR A 176 -14.65 1.26 4.80
CA THR A 176 -13.57 0.27 4.83
C THR A 176 -13.91 -0.94 5.71
N CYS A 177 -14.67 -0.76 6.78
CA CYS A 177 -15.16 -1.86 7.61
C CYS A 177 -16.26 -2.68 6.92
N ILE A 178 -17.14 -2.03 6.14
CA ILE A 178 -18.36 -2.65 5.61
C ILE A 178 -18.16 -3.21 4.19
N ALA A 179 -17.28 -2.61 3.39
CA ALA A 179 -17.11 -2.91 1.96
C ALA A 179 -16.74 -4.37 1.65
N GLY A 180 -16.17 -5.09 2.62
CA GLY A 180 -15.85 -6.51 2.48
C GLY A 180 -17.07 -7.44 2.48
N PHE A 181 -18.19 -6.98 3.03
CA PHE A 181 -19.42 -7.76 3.11
C PHE A 181 -20.36 -7.56 1.91
N ILE A 182 -20.01 -6.64 1.02
CA ILE A 182 -20.77 -6.42 -0.21
C ILE A 182 -20.61 -7.65 -1.11
N PRO A 183 -21.71 -8.26 -1.61
CA PRO A 183 -21.65 -9.41 -2.50
C PRO A 183 -21.16 -9.01 -3.90
N PHE A 184 -19.90 -8.67 -4.01
CA PHE A 184 -19.29 -8.08 -5.18
C PHE A 184 -19.29 -9.03 -6.39
N GLY A 185 -19.25 -10.35 -6.14
CA GLY A 185 -19.37 -11.37 -7.17
C GLY A 185 -20.67 -11.28 -7.99
N ASN A 186 -21.75 -10.77 -7.39
CA ASN A 186 -23.03 -10.59 -8.08
C ASN A 186 -23.01 -9.38 -9.03
N LEU A 187 -22.09 -8.44 -8.83
CA LEU A 187 -21.98 -7.22 -9.62
C LEU A 187 -21.04 -7.37 -10.82
N ILE A 188 -20.13 -8.35 -10.77
CA ILE A 188 -19.09 -8.56 -11.79
C ILE A 188 -19.19 -9.98 -12.35
N SER A 189 -20.34 -10.34 -12.85
CA SER A 189 -20.49 -11.59 -13.58
C SER A 189 -20.51 -11.30 -15.09
N SER A 190 -19.60 -11.90 -15.83
CA SER A 190 -19.53 -11.74 -17.29
C SER A 190 -20.67 -12.47 -18.02
N ASN A 191 -21.28 -13.45 -17.38
CA ASN A 191 -22.33 -14.32 -17.92
C ASN A 191 -23.70 -14.17 -17.24
N GLY A 192 -23.85 -13.18 -16.31
CA GLY A 192 -25.08 -12.96 -15.57
C GLY A 192 -25.35 -13.96 -14.43
N GLU A 193 -24.45 -14.93 -14.22
CA GLU A 193 -24.54 -15.85 -13.08
C GLU A 193 -23.86 -15.25 -11.86
N ALA A 194 -24.56 -15.24 -10.72
CA ALA A 194 -24.02 -14.72 -9.48
C ALA A 194 -22.88 -15.60 -8.96
N TYR A 195 -21.70 -15.03 -8.81
CA TYR A 195 -20.58 -15.73 -8.17
C TYR A 195 -20.72 -15.65 -6.64
N THR A 196 -20.87 -16.79 -6.01
CA THR A 196 -20.83 -16.89 -4.54
C THR A 196 -19.38 -16.97 -4.07
N ILE A 197 -18.98 -16.02 -3.19
CA ILE A 197 -17.68 -16.03 -2.55
C ILE A 197 -17.60 -17.25 -1.64
N HIS A 198 -16.72 -18.19 -1.96
CA HIS A 198 -16.42 -19.34 -1.13
C HIS A 198 -15.07 -19.13 -0.42
N LEU A 199 -15.14 -18.68 0.83
CA LEU A 199 -13.94 -18.58 1.68
C LEU A 199 -13.34 -19.98 1.89
N ASP A 200 -12.13 -20.21 1.38
CA ASP A 200 -11.36 -21.39 1.72
C ASP A 200 -10.77 -21.19 3.14
N MET A 201 -11.37 -21.88 4.11
CA MET A 201 -11.00 -21.73 5.52
C MET A 201 -9.52 -22.05 5.80
N GLN A 202 -8.87 -22.88 5.00
CA GLN A 202 -7.45 -23.19 5.17
C GLN A 202 -6.58 -22.03 4.70
N ILE A 203 -6.89 -21.45 3.54
CA ILE A 203 -6.17 -20.29 2.99
C ILE A 203 -6.42 -19.08 3.87
N ALA A 204 -7.67 -18.83 4.26
CA ALA A 204 -8.06 -17.73 5.14
C ALA A 204 -7.35 -17.80 6.51
N ALA A 205 -7.34 -18.96 7.14
CA ALA A 205 -6.66 -19.15 8.43
C ALA A 205 -5.14 -18.95 8.30
N THR A 206 -4.51 -19.50 7.27
CA THR A 206 -3.07 -19.35 7.05
C THR A 206 -2.69 -17.90 6.76
N SER A 207 -3.47 -17.19 5.95
CA SER A 207 -3.22 -15.77 5.63
C SER A 207 -3.35 -14.88 6.87
N ILE A 208 -4.36 -15.10 7.72
CA ILE A 208 -4.54 -14.38 9.00
C ILE A 208 -3.37 -14.65 9.94
N ILE A 209 -2.99 -15.90 10.14
CA ILE A 209 -1.88 -16.29 11.04
C ILE A 209 -0.58 -15.58 10.60
N ILE A 210 -0.27 -15.62 9.31
CA ILE A 210 0.93 -15.01 8.76
C ILE A 210 0.86 -13.48 8.88
N ALA A 211 -0.30 -12.87 8.65
CA ALA A 211 -0.48 -11.43 8.82
C ALA A 211 -0.29 -11.03 10.30
N ILE A 212 -0.88 -11.75 11.25
CA ILE A 212 -0.70 -11.50 12.69
C ILE A 212 0.77 -11.69 13.10
N ALA A 213 1.44 -12.73 12.63
CA ALA A 213 2.86 -12.94 12.90
C ALA A 213 3.72 -11.79 12.38
N SER A 214 3.42 -11.27 11.18
CA SER A 214 4.11 -10.12 10.58
C SER A 214 3.85 -8.83 11.35
N ILE A 215 2.62 -8.61 11.81
CA ILE A 215 2.26 -7.46 12.67
C ILE A 215 2.97 -7.55 14.01
N THR A 216 3.00 -8.73 14.63
CA THR A 216 3.68 -8.97 15.91
C THR A 216 5.18 -8.71 15.77
N LEU A 217 5.80 -9.17 14.69
CA LEU A 217 7.18 -8.88 14.37
C LEU A 217 7.45 -7.38 14.21
N ALA A 218 6.59 -6.68 13.46
CA ALA A 218 6.68 -5.23 13.31
C ALA A 218 6.52 -4.49 14.64
N THR A 219 5.59 -4.93 15.49
CA THR A 219 5.36 -4.41 16.83
C THR A 219 6.62 -4.57 17.69
N TRP A 220 7.18 -5.77 17.72
CA TRP A 220 8.40 -6.06 18.49
C TRP A 220 9.59 -5.21 18.04
N MET A 221 9.73 -4.98 16.72
CA MET A 221 10.86 -4.21 16.17
C MET A 221 10.69 -2.69 16.31
N TYR A 222 9.46 -2.16 16.18
CA TYR A 222 9.23 -0.72 15.97
C TYR A 222 8.35 -0.04 17.03
N ALA A 223 7.63 -0.75 17.89
CA ALA A 223 6.79 -0.13 18.92
C ALA A 223 7.58 0.53 20.05
N GLY A 224 8.86 0.20 20.20
CA GLY A 224 9.73 0.72 21.27
C GLY A 224 10.46 2.01 20.88
N LYS A 225 10.61 2.93 21.86
CA LYS A 225 11.28 4.24 21.67
C LYS A 225 12.71 4.15 21.10
N ARG A 226 13.46 3.07 21.33
CA ARG A 226 14.88 2.91 20.95
C ARG A 226 15.13 2.04 19.72
N GLN A 227 14.12 1.29 19.23
CA GLN A 227 14.21 0.36 18.09
C GLN A 227 15.53 -0.46 18.06
N PRO A 228 15.88 -1.16 19.13
CA PRO A 228 17.22 -1.78 19.26
C PRO A 228 17.45 -2.83 18.19
N VAL A 229 16.44 -3.61 17.83
CA VAL A 229 16.53 -4.67 16.84
C VAL A 229 16.74 -4.12 15.44
N ALA A 230 15.98 -3.09 15.04
CA ALA A 230 16.13 -2.46 13.74
C ALA A 230 17.52 -1.83 13.57
N ASN A 231 18.02 -1.15 14.61
CA ASN A 231 19.34 -0.56 14.62
C ASN A 231 20.46 -1.61 14.59
N TYR A 232 20.28 -2.73 15.29
CA TYR A 232 21.22 -3.85 15.25
C TYR A 232 21.31 -4.45 13.85
N LEU A 233 20.17 -4.75 13.20
CA LEU A 233 20.12 -5.28 11.84
C LEU A 233 20.75 -4.31 10.82
N ALA A 234 20.49 -3.01 10.94
CA ALA A 234 21.08 -2.00 10.08
C ALA A 234 22.62 -1.96 10.18
N ARG A 235 23.17 -2.19 11.38
CA ARG A 235 24.64 -2.26 11.62
C ARG A 235 25.22 -3.59 11.13
N THR A 236 24.51 -4.69 11.29
CA THR A 236 24.98 -6.02 10.89
C THR A 236 24.99 -6.19 9.36
N PHE A 237 24.00 -5.61 8.66
CA PHE A 237 23.86 -5.70 7.21
C PHE A 237 23.92 -4.32 6.52
N PRO A 238 25.07 -3.61 6.58
CA PRO A 238 25.14 -2.23 6.09
C PRO A 238 24.89 -2.11 4.58
N ARG A 239 25.36 -3.07 3.77
CA ARG A 239 25.14 -3.07 2.32
C ARG A 239 23.67 -3.23 1.97
N LEU A 240 22.96 -4.14 2.66
CA LEU A 240 21.52 -4.35 2.45
C LEU A 240 20.73 -3.13 2.93
N HIS A 241 21.10 -2.54 4.06
CA HIS A 241 20.49 -1.33 4.57
C HIS A 241 20.65 -0.16 3.59
N THR A 242 21.86 0.04 3.02
CA THR A 242 22.11 1.08 2.01
C THR A 242 21.32 0.82 0.74
N ALA A 243 21.29 -0.42 0.23
CA ALA A 243 20.49 -0.78 -0.93
C ALA A 243 18.98 -0.52 -0.69
N ALA A 244 18.45 -0.91 0.46
CA ALA A 244 17.07 -0.66 0.83
C ALA A 244 16.77 0.85 0.99
N TYR A 245 17.70 1.62 1.54
CA TYR A 245 17.59 3.07 1.66
C TYR A 245 17.51 3.75 0.28
N HIS A 246 18.32 3.30 -0.69
CA HIS A 246 18.29 3.71 -2.08
C HIS A 246 17.24 2.96 -2.92
N ARG A 247 16.27 2.27 -2.27
CA ARG A 247 15.16 1.56 -2.94
C ARG A 247 15.64 0.52 -3.97
N PHE A 248 16.73 -0.18 -3.64
CA PHE A 248 17.40 -1.12 -4.54
C PHE A 248 17.76 -0.52 -5.91
N TYR A 249 18.01 0.79 -5.93
CA TYR A 249 18.35 1.57 -7.13
C TYR A 249 17.31 1.49 -8.26
N MET A 250 16.05 1.19 -7.92
CA MET A 250 14.98 1.06 -8.93
C MET A 250 14.72 2.37 -9.67
N ASP A 251 14.73 3.50 -8.96
CA ASP A 251 14.53 4.82 -9.58
C ASP A 251 15.63 5.12 -10.61
N GLU A 252 16.89 4.79 -10.29
CA GLU A 252 18.05 4.98 -11.15
C GLU A 252 17.99 4.09 -12.39
N ILE A 253 17.58 2.82 -12.22
CA ILE A 253 17.38 1.89 -13.34
C ILE A 253 16.30 2.40 -14.29
N TRP A 254 15.16 2.80 -13.77
CA TRP A 254 14.05 3.33 -14.58
C TRP A 254 14.41 4.65 -15.26
N LEU A 255 15.12 5.55 -14.59
CA LEU A 255 15.62 6.78 -15.19
C LEU A 255 16.63 6.49 -16.31
N PHE A 256 17.50 5.49 -16.12
CA PHE A 256 18.43 5.07 -17.18
C PHE A 256 17.66 4.53 -18.40
N VAL A 257 16.71 3.61 -18.18
CA VAL A 257 15.87 3.04 -19.25
C VAL A 257 15.11 4.16 -19.98
N THR A 258 14.45 5.03 -19.24
CA THR A 258 13.66 6.11 -19.83
C THR A 258 14.53 7.10 -20.59
N LYS A 259 15.58 7.65 -19.95
CA LYS A 259 16.40 8.71 -20.58
C LYS A 259 17.33 8.19 -21.68
N LYS A 260 18.01 7.05 -21.46
CA LYS A 260 18.99 6.56 -22.41
C LYS A 260 18.39 5.64 -23.47
N ILE A 261 17.45 4.76 -23.12
CA ILE A 261 16.89 3.82 -24.09
C ILE A 261 15.70 4.48 -24.81
N ILE A 262 14.67 4.89 -24.07
CA ILE A 262 13.44 5.38 -24.71
C ILE A 262 13.66 6.74 -25.37
N PHE A 263 14.13 7.74 -24.63
CA PHE A 263 14.25 9.08 -25.21
C PHE A 263 15.40 9.17 -26.25
N ARG A 264 16.57 8.65 -25.95
CA ARG A 264 17.72 8.80 -26.85
C ARG A 264 17.68 7.85 -28.06
N CYS A 265 17.26 6.59 -27.88
CA CYS A 265 17.25 5.62 -28.96
C CYS A 265 15.96 5.57 -29.78
N ILE A 266 14.82 5.95 -29.19
CA ILE A 266 13.51 5.86 -29.86
C ILE A 266 12.96 7.25 -30.15
N SER A 267 12.78 8.10 -29.16
CA SER A 267 12.09 9.38 -29.33
C SER A 267 12.91 10.37 -30.20
N THR A 268 14.21 10.46 -29.99
CA THR A 268 15.06 11.39 -30.77
C THR A 268 15.10 11.02 -32.28
N PRO A 269 15.36 9.78 -32.68
CA PRO A 269 15.30 9.40 -34.09
C PRO A 269 13.93 9.63 -34.73
N VAL A 270 12.85 9.25 -34.02
CA VAL A 270 11.48 9.46 -34.51
C VAL A 270 11.16 10.95 -34.68
N SER A 271 11.56 11.80 -33.75
CA SER A 271 11.42 13.25 -33.86
C SER A 271 12.17 13.81 -35.10
N TYR A 272 13.38 13.31 -35.35
CA TYR A 272 14.13 13.72 -36.54
C TYR A 272 13.48 13.25 -37.84
N THR A 273 13.02 12.01 -37.92
CA THR A 273 12.45 11.43 -39.13
C THR A 273 11.03 11.88 -39.43
N HIS A 274 10.19 12.11 -38.44
CA HIS A 274 8.78 12.43 -38.64
C HIS A 274 8.42 13.89 -38.41
N LEU A 275 9.07 14.59 -37.50
CA LEU A 275 8.73 15.98 -37.20
C LEU A 275 9.60 16.98 -37.99
N ARG A 276 10.93 16.81 -38.02
CA ARG A 276 11.82 17.70 -38.77
C ARG A 276 11.87 17.44 -40.26
N ALA A 277 11.62 16.22 -40.73
CA ALA A 277 11.55 15.92 -42.15
C ALA A 277 10.38 16.63 -42.89
N HIS A 278 9.38 17.13 -42.14
CA HIS A 278 8.26 17.89 -42.68
C HIS A 278 8.40 19.41 -42.49
N GLU A 279 9.47 19.91 -41.87
CA GLU A 279 9.77 21.31 -41.85
C GLU A 279 10.29 21.70 -43.24
N THR A 280 9.47 22.44 -43.96
CA THR A 280 9.88 23.02 -45.25
C THR A 280 10.91 24.11 -45.01
N PRO A 281 11.87 24.32 -46.00
CA PRO A 281 12.94 25.32 -45.89
C PRO A 281 12.47 26.77 -45.69
N GLU A 282 11.18 27.03 -45.85
CA GLU A 282 10.56 28.36 -45.70
C GLU A 282 10.40 28.82 -44.22
N HIS A 283 10.70 27.99 -43.26
CA HIS A 283 10.63 28.30 -41.82
C HIS A 283 12.02 28.31 -41.14
N LEU A 284 13.10 28.28 -41.89
CA LEU A 284 14.46 28.59 -41.48
C LEU A 284 14.82 29.97 -41.98
#